data_f43a498a57636034e6493300bcb25c6b
#
_entry.id   f43a498a57636034e6493300bcb25c6b
#
_cell.length_a   1.000
_cell.length_b   1.000
_cell.length_c   1.000
_cell.angle_alpha   90.00
_cell.angle_beta   90.00
_cell.angle_gamma   90.00
#
_symmetry.space_group_name_H-M   'P 1'
#
loop_
_entity.id
_entity.type
_entity.pdbx_description
1 polymer ?
#
loop_
_entity_poly.entity_id
_entity_poly.type
_entity_poly.pdbx_seq_one_letter_code
_entity_poly.pdbx_strand_id
1 'polypeptide(L)'
;IIKDFFDKEIASNEQVYQVHLIPENSKDIEKLFVRLKTILKITDKRLFYLKKVIAKQKPWEPIIVSDNITWSEFSRLNLFLHELEGVKPVVSVARMYPDNSSAHILGYVSQVSAKDLQTKKYLKDLHVPGMSIGKTGLERKLDKEIIGEIGFQRYEVNAFGKRIKQI
;
A
#
# COMPACT_ATOMS: atom_id res chain seq x y z
N ILE A 1 -14.77 -7.76 8.83
CA ILE A 1 -15.28 -8.97 8.16
C ILE A 1 -16.75 -8.72 7.83
N ILE A 2 -17.17 -9.10 6.62
CA ILE A 2 -18.60 -9.15 6.23
C ILE A 2 -18.96 -10.62 6.07
N LYS A 3 -20.04 -11.03 6.68
CA LYS A 3 -20.52 -12.41 6.65
C LYS A 3 -21.93 -12.46 6.05
N ASP A 4 -22.29 -13.59 5.48
CA ASP A 4 -23.65 -13.90 5.05
C ASP A 4 -24.53 -14.37 6.23
N PHE A 5 -25.79 -14.72 5.93
CA PHE A 5 -26.74 -15.23 6.93
C PHE A 5 -26.29 -16.56 7.58
N PHE A 6 -25.44 -17.32 6.91
CA PHE A 6 -24.91 -18.60 7.39
C PHE A 6 -23.54 -18.48 8.05
N ASP A 7 -23.12 -17.27 8.45
CA ASP A 7 -21.80 -16.97 9.03
C ASP A 7 -20.60 -17.23 8.11
N LYS A 8 -20.83 -17.45 6.81
CA LYS A 8 -19.77 -17.59 5.82
C LYS A 8 -19.18 -16.20 5.51
N GLU A 9 -17.86 -16.09 5.54
CA GLU A 9 -17.16 -14.85 5.19
C GLU A 9 -17.29 -14.56 3.69
N ILE A 10 -17.84 -13.42 3.35
CA ILE A 10 -17.99 -12.90 1.99
C ILE A 10 -17.04 -11.74 1.71
N ALA A 11 -16.50 -11.09 2.75
CA ALA A 11 -15.38 -10.18 2.68
C ALA A 11 -14.58 -10.22 3.97
N SER A 12 -13.27 -10.47 3.86
CA SER A 12 -12.31 -10.57 4.97
C SER A 12 -11.10 -9.68 4.76
N ASN A 13 -10.26 -9.60 5.78
CA ASN A 13 -8.98 -8.95 5.69
C ASN A 13 -7.89 -10.02 5.79
N GLU A 14 -7.01 -10.08 4.80
CA GLU A 14 -5.91 -11.05 4.78
C GLU A 14 -4.56 -10.34 4.86
N GLN A 15 -3.62 -11.04 5.49
CA GLN A 15 -2.24 -10.59 5.54
C GLN A 15 -1.60 -10.72 4.17
N VAL A 16 -1.01 -9.63 3.68
CA VAL A 16 -0.27 -9.58 2.42
C VAL A 16 1.14 -9.05 2.64
N TYR A 17 2.04 -9.45 1.78
CA TYR A 17 3.43 -9.02 1.81
C TYR A 17 3.66 -7.97 0.74
N GLN A 18 4.19 -6.83 1.15
CA GLN A 18 4.47 -5.70 0.29
C GLN A 18 5.97 -5.40 0.25
N VAL A 19 6.40 -4.77 -0.82
CA VAL A 19 7.76 -4.28 -0.97
C VAL A 19 7.71 -2.78 -1.14
N HIS A 20 8.30 -2.06 -0.20
CA HIS A 20 8.43 -0.61 -0.25
C HIS A 20 9.86 -0.23 -0.61
N LEU A 21 10.02 0.85 -1.35
CA LEU A 21 11.31 1.48 -1.67
C LEU A 21 11.31 2.89 -1.10
N ILE A 22 12.37 3.25 -0.38
CA ILE A 22 12.66 4.63 0.01
C ILE A 22 13.82 5.11 -0.88
N PRO A 23 13.55 5.93 -1.91
CA PRO A 23 14.54 6.28 -2.93
C PRO A 23 15.82 6.91 -2.37
N GLU A 24 15.68 7.76 -1.35
CA GLU A 24 16.82 8.44 -0.68
C GLU A 24 17.86 7.47 -0.10
N ASN A 25 17.44 6.27 0.31
CA ASN A 25 18.31 5.28 0.92
C ASN A 25 18.99 4.37 -0.12
N SER A 26 18.72 4.55 -1.41
CA SER A 26 19.34 3.80 -2.50
C SER A 26 20.38 4.65 -3.22
N LYS A 27 21.61 4.17 -3.33
CA LYS A 27 22.68 4.86 -4.05
C LYS A 27 22.52 4.78 -5.57
N ASP A 28 21.96 3.68 -6.07
CA ASP A 28 21.77 3.41 -7.50
C ASP A 28 20.46 2.69 -7.76
N ILE A 29 19.44 3.47 -8.09
CA ILE A 29 18.06 2.98 -8.34
C ILE A 29 18.01 2.07 -9.58
N GLU A 30 18.83 2.34 -10.60
CA GLU A 30 18.83 1.53 -11.82
C GLU A 30 19.35 0.11 -11.53
N LYS A 31 20.47 0.02 -10.83
CA LYS A 31 21.05 -1.25 -10.39
C LYS A 31 20.10 -2.03 -9.46
N LEU A 32 19.45 -1.30 -8.54
CA LEU A 32 18.44 -1.85 -7.66
C LEU A 32 17.27 -2.46 -8.45
N PHE A 33 16.76 -1.76 -9.47
CA PHE A 33 15.66 -2.25 -10.29
C PHE A 33 16.01 -3.51 -11.07
N VAL A 34 17.24 -3.61 -11.59
CA VAL A 34 17.71 -4.84 -12.24
C VAL A 34 17.67 -6.01 -11.25
N ARG A 35 18.14 -5.79 -10.01
CA ARG A 35 18.16 -6.81 -8.96
C ARG A 35 16.73 -7.20 -8.53
N LEU A 36 15.87 -6.22 -8.29
CA LEU A 36 14.45 -6.46 -7.95
C LEU A 36 13.69 -7.21 -9.03
N LYS A 37 13.98 -6.92 -10.31
CA LYS A 37 13.40 -7.66 -11.45
C LYS A 37 13.75 -9.14 -11.39
N THR A 38 14.97 -9.48 -11.02
CA THR A 38 15.42 -10.88 -10.90
C THR A 38 14.73 -11.60 -9.72
N ILE A 39 14.58 -10.92 -8.58
CA ILE A 39 14.06 -11.53 -7.33
C ILE A 39 12.54 -11.65 -7.38
N LEU A 40 11.82 -10.59 -7.81
CA LEU A 40 10.36 -10.46 -7.74
C LEU A 40 9.65 -10.58 -9.08
N LYS A 41 10.36 -10.88 -10.17
CA LYS A 41 9.79 -11.01 -11.52
C LYS A 41 8.95 -9.80 -11.95
N ILE A 42 9.36 -8.59 -11.56
CA ILE A 42 8.65 -7.35 -11.85
C ILE A 42 8.70 -7.08 -13.37
N THR A 43 7.58 -6.68 -13.96
CA THR A 43 7.48 -6.36 -15.39
C THR A 43 8.15 -5.02 -15.71
N ASP A 44 8.68 -4.87 -16.93
CA ASP A 44 9.28 -3.62 -17.41
C ASP A 44 8.28 -2.45 -17.38
N LYS A 45 7.00 -2.73 -17.65
CA LYS A 45 5.92 -1.74 -17.55
C LYS A 45 5.78 -1.20 -16.12
N ARG A 46 5.89 -2.06 -15.10
CA ARG A 46 5.83 -1.65 -13.69
C ARG A 46 7.07 -0.83 -13.31
N LEU A 47 8.26 -1.24 -13.74
CA LEU A 47 9.50 -0.48 -13.50
C LEU A 47 9.43 0.92 -14.11
N PHE A 48 8.95 1.04 -15.35
CA PHE A 48 8.75 2.34 -15.98
C PHE A 48 7.78 3.24 -15.21
N TYR A 49 6.69 2.67 -14.70
CA TYR A 49 5.76 3.40 -13.83
C TYR A 49 6.45 3.87 -12.54
N LEU A 50 7.21 3.00 -11.88
CA LEU A 50 7.93 3.32 -10.66
C LEU A 50 8.93 4.47 -10.85
N LYS A 51 9.67 4.49 -11.97
CA LYS A 51 10.55 5.62 -12.31
C LYS A 51 9.80 6.95 -12.39
N LYS A 52 8.61 6.95 -12.99
CA LYS A 52 7.75 8.16 -13.04
C LYS A 52 7.25 8.59 -11.66
N VAL A 53 6.95 7.64 -10.79
CA VAL A 53 6.50 7.92 -9.41
C VAL A 53 7.65 8.51 -8.61
N ILE A 54 8.85 7.92 -8.67
CA ILE A 54 10.06 8.40 -8.00
C ILE A 54 10.38 9.85 -8.39
N ALA A 55 10.23 10.19 -9.68
CA ALA A 55 10.51 11.53 -10.16
C ALA A 55 9.52 12.61 -9.64
N LYS A 56 8.36 12.21 -9.13
CA LYS A 56 7.30 13.12 -8.67
C LYS A 56 7.15 13.18 -7.15
N GLN A 57 7.55 12.13 -6.44
CA GLN A 57 7.42 12.05 -4.99
C GLN A 57 8.68 12.54 -4.29
N LYS A 58 8.56 12.84 -3.01
CA LYS A 58 9.69 13.23 -2.19
C LYS A 58 10.61 12.02 -1.95
N PRO A 59 11.96 12.19 -1.97
CA PRO A 59 12.90 11.07 -1.91
C PRO A 59 12.80 10.19 -0.67
N TRP A 60 12.30 10.72 0.44
CA TRP A 60 12.13 10.00 1.70
C TRP A 60 10.78 9.31 1.87
N GLU A 61 9.83 9.58 0.96
CA GLU A 61 8.53 8.93 1.00
C GLU A 61 8.62 7.49 0.47
N PRO A 62 8.09 6.50 1.20
CA PRO A 62 8.11 5.13 0.73
C PRO A 62 7.18 4.95 -0.47
N ILE A 63 7.67 4.25 -1.48
CA ILE A 63 6.96 3.92 -2.71
C ILE A 63 6.68 2.42 -2.72
N ILE A 64 5.44 2.01 -3.01
CA ILE A 64 5.08 0.61 -3.12
C ILE A 64 5.58 0.05 -4.45
N VAL A 65 6.60 -0.79 -4.40
CA VAL A 65 7.16 -1.50 -5.56
C VAL A 65 6.24 -2.63 -5.98
N SER A 66 5.81 -3.45 -5.02
CA SER A 66 4.81 -4.50 -5.19
C SER A 66 3.90 -4.55 -3.95
N ASP A 67 2.61 -4.68 -4.18
CA ASP A 67 1.57 -4.63 -3.15
C ASP A 67 1.07 -6.02 -2.73
N ASN A 68 1.43 -7.06 -3.47
CA ASN A 68 1.08 -8.43 -3.14
C ASN A 68 2.13 -9.39 -3.71
N ILE A 69 3.05 -9.84 -2.87
CA ILE A 69 4.04 -10.86 -3.19
C ILE A 69 3.76 -12.12 -2.37
N THR A 70 4.13 -13.27 -2.91
CA THR A 70 4.00 -14.54 -2.22
C THR A 70 4.96 -14.63 -1.04
N TRP A 71 4.65 -15.49 -0.07
CA TRP A 71 5.56 -15.78 1.05
C TRP A 71 6.96 -16.22 0.58
N SER A 72 7.03 -17.00 -0.50
CA SER A 72 8.30 -17.44 -1.08
C SER A 72 9.12 -16.27 -1.63
N GLU A 73 8.49 -15.33 -2.32
CA GLU A 73 9.15 -14.11 -2.82
C GLU A 73 9.57 -13.19 -1.67
N PHE A 74 8.73 -13.05 -0.65
CA PHE A 74 9.03 -12.28 0.55
C PHE A 74 10.24 -12.85 1.29
N SER A 75 10.28 -14.17 1.49
CA SER A 75 11.42 -14.86 2.12
C SER A 75 12.70 -14.69 1.30
N ARG A 76 12.61 -14.85 -0.02
CA ARG A 76 13.75 -14.65 -0.94
C ARG A 76 14.25 -13.20 -0.89
N LEU A 77 13.34 -12.23 -0.87
CA LEU A 77 13.70 -10.82 -0.74
C LEU A 77 14.49 -10.55 0.54
N ASN A 78 14.05 -11.13 1.66
CA ASN A 78 14.73 -10.98 2.95
C ASN A 78 16.14 -11.55 2.95
N LEU A 79 16.40 -12.66 2.24
CA LEU A 79 17.75 -13.23 2.11
C LEU A 79 18.72 -12.26 1.42
N PHE A 80 18.24 -11.50 0.42
CA PHE A 80 19.06 -10.56 -0.34
C PHE A 80 18.92 -9.11 0.12
N LEU A 81 18.26 -8.86 1.25
CA LEU A 81 17.96 -7.49 1.71
C LEU A 81 19.22 -6.64 1.93
N HIS A 82 20.35 -7.27 2.30
CA HIS A 82 21.63 -6.60 2.47
C HIS A 82 22.21 -6.01 1.18
N GLU A 83 21.77 -6.49 0.00
CA GLU A 83 22.15 -5.97 -1.31
C GLU A 83 21.15 -4.93 -1.85
N LEU A 84 19.99 -4.76 -1.19
CA LEU A 84 18.84 -3.98 -1.67
C LEU A 84 18.68 -2.70 -0.85
N GLU A 85 19.66 -1.78 -0.98
CA GLU A 85 19.62 -0.51 -0.26
C GLU A 85 18.33 0.27 -0.51
N GLY A 86 17.65 0.66 0.57
CA GLY A 86 16.39 1.41 0.52
C GLY A 86 15.13 0.57 0.37
N VAL A 87 15.26 -0.74 0.14
CA VAL A 87 14.10 -1.66 0.09
C VAL A 87 13.69 -2.10 1.49
N LYS A 88 12.39 -2.06 1.74
CA LYS A 88 11.77 -2.53 3.00
C LYS A 88 10.65 -3.51 2.70
N PRO A 89 10.81 -4.79 3.05
CA PRO A 89 9.69 -5.72 3.09
C PRO A 89 8.74 -5.30 4.23
N VAL A 90 7.45 -5.27 3.93
CA VAL A 90 6.40 -4.84 4.85
C VAL A 90 5.27 -5.87 4.85
N VAL A 91 4.82 -6.22 6.04
CA VAL A 91 3.58 -6.98 6.22
C VAL A 91 2.43 -5.99 6.30
N SER A 92 1.44 -6.17 5.46
CA SER A 92 0.27 -5.30 5.35
C SER A 92 -1.02 -6.14 5.37
N VAL A 93 -2.14 -5.47 5.30
CA VAL A 93 -3.46 -6.10 5.25
C VAL A 93 -4.16 -5.66 3.98
N ALA A 94 -4.70 -6.62 3.24
CA ALA A 94 -5.53 -6.36 2.07
C ALA A 94 -6.95 -6.87 2.26
N ARG A 95 -7.91 -6.20 1.63
CA ARG A 95 -9.29 -6.62 1.59
C ARG A 95 -9.45 -7.74 0.58
N MET A 96 -9.99 -8.87 1.01
CA MET A 96 -10.22 -10.05 0.19
C MET A 96 -11.71 -10.37 0.07
N TYR A 97 -12.10 -10.87 -1.09
CA TYR A 97 -13.45 -11.28 -1.43
C TYR A 97 -13.41 -12.72 -1.91
N PRO A 98 -13.59 -13.70 -1.00
CA PRO A 98 -13.46 -15.12 -1.32
C PRO A 98 -14.46 -15.61 -2.36
N ASP A 99 -15.63 -14.95 -2.45
CA ASP A 99 -16.71 -15.31 -3.35
C ASP A 99 -17.04 -14.14 -4.30
N ASN A 100 -17.00 -14.41 -5.59
CA ASN A 100 -17.31 -13.42 -6.63
C ASN A 100 -18.84 -13.24 -6.84
N SER A 101 -19.67 -14.11 -6.30
CA SER A 101 -21.13 -14.08 -6.51
C SER A 101 -21.78 -12.81 -5.97
N SER A 102 -21.24 -12.23 -4.92
CA SER A 102 -21.75 -11.05 -4.24
C SER A 102 -21.08 -9.72 -4.65
N ALA A 103 -20.25 -9.73 -5.69
CA ALA A 103 -19.42 -8.56 -6.09
C ALA A 103 -20.24 -7.28 -6.35
N HIS A 104 -21.44 -7.42 -6.93
CA HIS A 104 -22.32 -6.27 -7.21
C HIS A 104 -22.89 -5.62 -5.95
N ILE A 105 -23.11 -6.42 -4.90
CA ILE A 105 -23.67 -5.97 -3.61
C ILE A 105 -22.52 -5.43 -2.74
N LEU A 106 -21.46 -6.19 -2.62
CA LEU A 106 -20.31 -5.84 -1.76
C LEU A 106 -19.56 -4.61 -2.28
N GLY A 107 -19.33 -4.56 -3.57
CA GLY A 107 -18.41 -3.57 -4.15
C GLY A 107 -16.96 -3.92 -3.89
N TYR A 108 -16.10 -2.92 -3.85
CA TYR A 108 -14.66 -3.10 -3.63
C TYR A 108 -14.03 -1.92 -2.91
N VAL A 109 -12.87 -2.19 -2.31
CA VAL A 109 -12.00 -1.21 -1.64
C VAL A 109 -10.81 -0.88 -2.55
N SER A 110 -10.44 0.38 -2.63
CA SER A 110 -9.25 0.84 -3.36
C SER A 110 -8.70 2.13 -2.75
N GLN A 111 -7.46 2.48 -3.10
CA GLN A 111 -6.81 3.68 -2.60
C GLN A 111 -7.61 4.95 -2.90
N VAL A 112 -7.51 5.91 -1.99
CA VAL A 112 -8.13 7.23 -2.14
C VAL A 112 -7.54 7.95 -3.35
N SER A 113 -8.41 8.40 -4.26
CA SER A 113 -8.03 9.22 -5.41
C SER A 113 -8.27 10.71 -5.15
N ALA A 114 -7.66 11.58 -5.94
CA ALA A 114 -7.90 13.02 -5.87
C ALA A 114 -9.39 13.39 -6.06
N LYS A 115 -10.13 12.61 -6.87
CA LYS A 115 -11.58 12.78 -7.04
C LYS A 115 -12.37 12.45 -5.77
N ASP A 116 -11.95 11.42 -5.04
CA ASP A 116 -12.60 11.06 -3.78
C ASP A 116 -12.45 12.16 -2.73
N LEU A 117 -11.27 12.77 -2.64
CA LEU A 117 -11.01 13.91 -1.74
C LEU A 117 -11.87 15.13 -2.05
N GLN A 118 -12.22 15.34 -3.33
CA GLN A 118 -13.11 16.41 -3.73
C GLN A 118 -14.58 16.12 -3.40
N THR A 119 -15.01 14.88 -3.54
CA THR A 119 -16.41 14.47 -3.40
C THR A 119 -16.79 14.08 -1.98
N LYS A 120 -15.89 13.45 -1.23
CA LYS A 120 -16.14 12.96 0.13
C LYS A 120 -15.52 13.91 1.16
N LYS A 121 -16.29 14.87 1.67
CA LYS A 121 -15.80 15.91 2.62
C LYS A 121 -15.13 15.31 3.86
N TYR A 122 -15.65 14.21 4.40
CA TYR A 122 -15.11 13.56 5.60
C TYR A 122 -13.68 13.02 5.40
N LEU A 123 -13.26 12.76 4.16
CA LEU A 123 -11.88 12.31 3.88
C LEU A 123 -10.84 13.42 3.98
N LYS A 124 -11.24 14.69 3.94
CA LYS A 124 -10.26 15.80 3.99
C LYS A 124 -9.48 15.82 5.29
N ASP A 125 -10.17 15.52 6.38
CA ASP A 125 -9.59 15.52 7.74
C ASP A 125 -8.98 14.16 8.11
N LEU A 126 -9.39 13.08 7.39
CA LEU A 126 -9.02 11.70 7.68
C LEU A 126 -7.97 11.14 6.71
N HIS A 127 -7.64 11.85 5.64
CA HIS A 127 -6.78 11.31 4.60
C HIS A 127 -5.33 11.19 5.02
N VAL A 128 -4.83 9.95 4.97
CA VAL A 128 -3.39 9.63 5.05
C VAL A 128 -2.93 8.98 3.74
N PRO A 129 -1.68 9.23 3.28
CA PRO A 129 -1.15 8.58 2.08
C PRO A 129 -1.27 7.05 2.15
N GLY A 130 -1.77 6.45 1.07
CA GLY A 130 -1.98 4.99 1.00
C GLY A 130 -3.30 4.49 1.60
N MET A 131 -4.11 5.37 2.19
CA MET A 131 -5.42 5.01 2.73
C MET A 131 -6.34 4.45 1.64
N SER A 132 -7.06 3.39 1.98
CA SER A 132 -8.06 2.75 1.12
C SER A 132 -9.47 3.04 1.62
N ILE A 133 -10.42 3.13 0.68
CA ILE A 133 -11.84 3.39 0.94
C ILE A 133 -12.73 2.51 0.09
N GLY A 134 -13.95 2.30 0.53
CA GLY A 134 -15.00 1.66 -0.27
C GLY A 134 -15.41 2.51 -1.47
N LYS A 135 -15.31 1.94 -2.68
CA LYS A 135 -15.63 2.64 -3.94
C LYS A 135 -17.06 2.44 -4.38
N THR A 136 -17.60 1.26 -4.19
CA THR A 136 -18.97 0.87 -4.61
C THR A 136 -19.62 -0.02 -3.56
N GLY A 137 -20.90 -0.31 -3.74
CA GLY A 137 -21.67 -1.28 -2.96
C GLY A 137 -21.74 -0.99 -1.45
N LEU A 138 -21.80 -2.06 -0.67
CA LEU A 138 -21.82 -2.01 0.80
C LEU A 138 -20.53 -1.41 1.36
N GLU A 139 -19.39 -1.73 0.79
CA GLU A 139 -18.07 -1.16 1.20
C GLU A 139 -18.13 0.37 1.16
N ARG A 140 -18.72 0.96 0.11
CA ARG A 140 -18.90 2.42 0.02
C ARG A 140 -19.94 2.95 1.01
N LYS A 141 -21.05 2.23 1.19
CA LYS A 141 -22.15 2.69 2.04
C LYS A 141 -21.74 2.74 3.51
N LEU A 142 -20.99 1.73 3.95
CA LEU A 142 -20.54 1.60 5.34
C LEU A 142 -19.14 2.18 5.58
N ASP A 143 -18.47 2.70 4.56
CA ASP A 143 -17.10 3.21 4.62
C ASP A 143 -16.89 4.18 5.79
N LYS A 144 -17.79 5.13 5.97
CA LYS A 144 -17.71 6.13 7.05
C LYS A 144 -17.80 5.52 8.46
N GLU A 145 -18.49 4.40 8.60
CA GLU A 145 -18.67 3.72 9.90
C GLU A 145 -17.52 2.75 10.19
N ILE A 146 -16.93 2.18 9.14
CA ILE A 146 -15.90 1.13 9.25
C ILE A 146 -14.47 1.70 9.22
N ILE A 147 -14.28 2.91 8.71
CA ILE A 147 -12.97 3.50 8.44
C ILE A 147 -12.06 3.61 9.68
N GLY A 148 -12.65 3.57 10.88
CA GLY A 148 -11.93 3.68 12.15
C GLY A 148 -11.44 5.10 12.45
N GLU A 149 -10.62 5.20 13.48
CA GLU A 149 -10.01 6.46 13.93
C GLU A 149 -8.56 6.55 13.46
N ILE A 150 -8.10 7.78 13.17
CA ILE A 150 -6.72 8.01 12.75
C ILE A 150 -5.80 7.97 13.95
N GLY A 151 -4.79 7.11 13.89
CA GLY A 151 -3.65 7.17 14.80
C GLY A 151 -2.66 8.25 14.36
N PHE A 152 -2.14 9.01 15.32
CA PHE A 152 -1.12 10.03 15.07
C PHE A 152 0.23 9.55 15.59
N GLN A 153 1.27 9.72 14.76
CA GLN A 153 2.65 9.57 15.20
C GLN A 153 3.37 10.91 15.00
N ARG A 154 4.07 11.36 16.03
CA ARG A 154 4.83 12.61 15.98
C ARG A 154 6.30 12.31 15.73
N TYR A 155 6.89 12.98 14.76
CA TYR A 155 8.30 12.84 14.42
C TYR A 155 9.00 14.20 14.44
N GLU A 156 10.21 14.21 14.97
CA GLU A 156 11.15 15.29 14.74
C GLU A 156 11.66 15.18 13.31
N VAL A 157 11.66 16.29 12.57
CA VAL A 157 12.13 16.35 11.19
C VAL A 157 13.22 17.41 11.03
N ASN A 158 14.17 17.18 10.12
CA ASN A 158 15.17 18.20 9.76
C ASN A 158 14.57 19.28 8.84
N ALA A 159 15.38 20.30 8.49
CA ALA A 159 14.96 21.41 7.63
C ALA A 159 14.44 20.96 6.23
N PHE A 160 14.80 19.76 5.78
CA PHE A 160 14.35 19.17 4.51
C PHE A 160 13.10 18.31 4.65
N GLY A 161 12.55 18.14 5.87
CA GLY A 161 11.38 17.31 6.15
C GLY A 161 11.69 15.81 6.32
N LYS A 162 12.96 15.41 6.42
CA LYS A 162 13.37 14.03 6.71
C LYS A 162 13.14 13.70 8.18
N ARG A 163 12.49 12.57 8.46
CA ARG A 163 12.26 12.08 9.84
C ARG A 163 13.58 11.69 10.51
N ILE A 164 13.84 12.26 11.69
CA ILE A 164 15.04 11.99 12.50
C ILE A 164 14.70 11.02 13.64
N LYS A 165 13.67 11.32 14.41
CA LYS A 165 13.30 10.59 15.62
C LYS A 165 11.78 10.61 15.82
N GLN A 166 11.23 9.54 16.36
CA GLN A 166 9.86 9.52 16.86
C GLN A 166 9.82 10.11 18.27
N ILE A 167 8.86 11.00 18.52
CA ILE A 167 8.66 11.66 19.81
C ILE A 167 7.50 10.98 20.54
#